data_0d02a566d09c21de88578eec42f240a0
#
_entry.id   0d02a566d09c21de88578eec42f240a0
#
_cell.length_a   1.000
_cell.length_b   1.000
_cell.length_c   1.000
_cell.angle_alpha   90.00
_cell.angle_beta   90.00
_cell.angle_gamma   90.00
#
_symmetry.space_group_name_H-M   'P 1'
#
loop_
_entity.id
_entity.type
_entity.pdbx_description
1 polymer ?
#
loop_
_entity_poly.entity_id
_entity_poly.type
_entity_poly.pdbx_seq_one_letter_code
_entity_poly.pdbx_strand_id
1 'polypeptide(L)'
;MELTVTPEALAWFKKELVVDDGRGVRFFGKIYRKTQIHDGFSVGMSVDKPERAIVQKTIDDLLFFIDETDEWFFKGYDLVVDYDTDLDEPKYAFNEDKNDRS
;
A
#
# COMPACT_ATOMS: atom_id res chain seq x y z
N MET A 1 0.30 9.55 -8.68
CA MET A 1 0.30 8.24 -7.97
C MET A 1 -1.10 7.87 -7.56
N GLU A 2 -1.51 6.67 -7.87
CA GLU A 2 -2.85 6.20 -7.54
C GLU A 2 -2.76 4.91 -6.72
N LEU A 3 -3.64 4.79 -5.74
CA LEU A 3 -3.69 3.62 -4.87
C LEU A 3 -4.99 2.87 -5.16
N THR A 4 -4.87 1.61 -5.51
CA THR A 4 -6.02 0.75 -5.80
C THR A 4 -5.99 -0.46 -4.88
N VAL A 5 -7.14 -0.77 -4.27
CA VAL A 5 -7.28 -1.95 -3.43
C VAL A 5 -8.42 -2.77 -4.02
N THR A 6 -8.13 -4.01 -4.41
CA THR A 6 -9.16 -4.86 -5.01
C THR A 6 -10.17 -5.30 -3.97
N PRO A 7 -11.38 -5.69 -4.39
CA PRO A 7 -12.39 -6.17 -3.44
C PRO A 7 -11.91 -7.36 -2.62
N GLU A 8 -11.13 -8.24 -3.21
CA GLU A 8 -10.61 -9.40 -2.51
C GLU A 8 -9.60 -8.99 -1.44
N ALA A 9 -8.73 -8.04 -1.76
CA ALA A 9 -7.79 -7.53 -0.78
C ALA A 9 -8.51 -6.79 0.32
N LEU A 10 -9.53 -6.00 -0.03
CA LEU A 10 -10.30 -5.28 0.96
C LEU A 10 -10.95 -6.23 1.96
N ALA A 11 -11.50 -7.34 1.47
CA ALA A 11 -12.13 -8.32 2.34
C ALA A 11 -11.11 -8.90 3.33
N TRP A 12 -9.89 -9.15 2.86
CA TRP A 12 -8.83 -9.65 3.72
C TRP A 12 -8.48 -8.65 4.82
N PHE A 13 -8.33 -7.37 4.45
CA PHE A 13 -8.00 -6.35 5.45
C PHE A 13 -9.10 -6.21 6.49
N LYS A 14 -10.36 -6.26 6.07
CA LYS A 14 -11.47 -6.14 6.99
C LYS A 14 -11.56 -7.32 7.96
N LYS A 15 -11.14 -8.48 7.50
CA LYS A 15 -11.16 -9.69 8.32
C LYS A 15 -9.99 -9.76 9.28
N GLU A 16 -8.80 -9.37 8.82
CA GLU A 16 -7.57 -9.59 9.56
C GLU A 16 -7.15 -8.44 10.44
N LEU A 17 -7.60 -7.24 10.15
CA LEU A 17 -7.12 -6.05 10.85
C LEU A 17 -8.25 -5.38 11.62
N VAL A 18 -7.91 -4.91 12.82
CA VAL A 18 -8.80 -4.06 13.60
C VAL A 18 -8.26 -2.65 13.47
N VAL A 19 -9.04 -1.76 12.85
CA VAL A 19 -8.62 -0.40 12.61
C VAL A 19 -9.56 0.53 13.37
N ASP A 20 -8.99 1.27 14.32
CA ASP A 20 -9.75 2.19 15.15
C ASP A 20 -10.03 3.50 14.42
N ASP A 21 -10.90 4.31 15.01
CA ASP A 21 -11.18 5.64 14.47
C ASP A 21 -9.91 6.46 14.37
N GLY A 22 -9.77 7.15 13.26
CA GLY A 22 -8.62 8.02 13.03
C GLY A 22 -7.39 7.29 12.55
N ARG A 23 -7.46 5.98 12.37
CA ARG A 23 -6.36 5.19 11.87
C ARG A 23 -6.70 4.57 10.52
N GLY A 24 -5.68 4.11 9.83
CA GLY A 24 -5.85 3.45 8.55
C GLY A 24 -4.73 2.48 8.29
N VAL A 25 -4.79 1.83 7.15
CA VAL A 25 -3.75 0.91 6.72
C VAL A 25 -2.72 1.71 5.93
N ARG A 26 -1.52 1.77 6.45
CA ARG A 26 -0.41 2.47 5.82
C ARG A 26 0.44 1.48 5.05
N PHE A 27 0.75 1.82 3.81
CA PHE A 27 1.67 1.04 2.99
C PHE A 27 3.00 1.76 2.95
N PHE A 28 4.08 1.02 3.11
CA PHE A 28 5.41 1.62 3.12
C PHE A 28 6.40 0.73 2.41
N GLY A 29 7.54 1.29 2.04
CA GLY A 29 8.58 0.56 1.36
C GLY A 29 9.55 -0.07 2.34
N LYS A 30 9.93 -1.31 2.08
CA LYS A 30 10.94 -2.02 2.86
C LYS A 30 12.12 -2.33 1.95
N ILE A 31 13.33 -2.20 2.48
CA ILE A 31 14.55 -2.50 1.75
C ILE A 31 15.31 -3.58 2.50
N TYR A 32 15.66 -4.63 1.77
CA TYR A 32 16.45 -5.72 2.34
C TYR A 32 17.91 -5.53 1.96
N ARG A 33 18.76 -5.59 2.94
CA ARG A 33 20.15 -5.23 2.74
C ARG A 33 20.94 -6.07 1.79
N LYS A 34 20.71 -7.35 1.76
CA LYS A 34 21.57 -8.26 1.06
C LYS A 34 20.99 -8.86 -0.18
N THR A 35 19.91 -8.33 -0.64
CA THR A 35 19.22 -8.93 -1.78
C THR A 35 19.60 -8.25 -3.06
N GLN A 36 19.22 -8.87 -4.17
CA GLN A 36 19.32 -8.25 -5.47
C GLN A 36 18.49 -6.98 -5.47
N ILE A 37 18.81 -6.09 -6.37
CA ILE A 37 18.16 -4.79 -6.38
C ILE A 37 16.65 -4.91 -6.44
N HIS A 38 16.13 -5.65 -7.40
CA HIS A 38 14.67 -5.75 -7.52
C HIS A 38 14.06 -6.71 -6.51
N ASP A 39 14.88 -7.55 -5.90
CA ASP A 39 14.42 -8.40 -4.82
C ASP A 39 14.62 -7.75 -3.45
N GLY A 40 15.33 -6.62 -3.43
CA GLY A 40 15.61 -5.93 -2.18
C GLY A 40 14.50 -5.03 -1.70
N PHE A 41 13.39 -5.00 -2.42
CA PHE A 41 12.29 -4.12 -2.09
C PHE A 41 11.02 -4.91 -1.88
N SER A 42 10.23 -4.45 -0.93
CA SER A 42 8.96 -5.08 -0.66
C SER A 42 8.04 -4.02 -0.05
N VAL A 43 6.75 -4.24 -0.12
CA VAL A 43 5.78 -3.36 0.49
C VAL A 43 5.39 -3.93 1.84
N GLY A 44 5.47 -3.10 2.86
CA GLY A 44 4.97 -3.45 4.18
C GLY A 44 3.68 -2.70 4.47
N MET A 45 2.98 -3.11 5.52
CA MET A 45 1.78 -2.42 5.95
C MET A 45 1.73 -2.35 7.46
N SER A 46 1.09 -1.31 7.96
CA SER A 46 0.87 -1.14 9.39
C SER A 46 -0.41 -0.36 9.60
N VAL A 47 -0.94 -0.41 10.82
CA VAL A 47 -2.10 0.40 11.18
C VAL A 47 -1.58 1.65 11.88
N ASP A 48 -1.84 2.79 11.28
CA ASP A 48 -1.28 4.05 11.72
C ASP A 48 -2.22 5.21 11.48
N LYS A 49 -1.89 6.37 12.04
CA LYS A 49 -2.63 7.59 11.77
C LYS A 49 -2.04 8.29 10.56
N PRO A 50 -2.88 8.78 9.65
CA PRO A 50 -2.39 9.48 8.46
C PRO A 50 -2.03 10.92 8.78
N GLU A 51 -0.83 11.16 9.25
CA GLU A 51 -0.39 12.50 9.62
C GLU A 51 0.02 13.33 8.41
N ARG A 52 0.73 12.72 7.48
CA ARG A 52 1.20 13.42 6.27
C ARG A 52 0.99 12.56 5.05
N ALA A 53 -0.22 12.09 4.88
CA ALA A 53 -0.54 11.21 3.76
C ALA A 53 -0.47 11.96 2.45
N ILE A 54 0.24 11.42 1.48
CA ILE A 54 0.29 11.96 0.14
C ILE A 54 -0.79 11.34 -0.74
N VAL A 55 -1.24 10.13 -0.37
CA VAL A 55 -2.31 9.44 -1.06
C VAL A 55 -3.21 8.82 0.00
N GLN A 56 -4.50 9.05 -0.12
CA GLN A 56 -5.48 8.46 0.78
C GLN A 56 -6.63 7.91 -0.02
N LYS A 57 -7.18 6.80 0.43
CA LYS A 57 -8.36 6.22 -0.19
C LYS A 57 -9.15 5.50 0.89
N THR A 58 -10.43 5.83 0.99
CA THR A 58 -11.32 5.18 1.95
C THR A 58 -12.31 4.31 1.19
N ILE A 59 -12.37 3.03 1.55
CA ILE A 59 -13.27 2.07 0.94
C ILE A 59 -14.00 1.35 2.06
N ASP A 60 -15.33 1.42 2.05
CA ASP A 60 -16.16 0.77 3.09
C ASP A 60 -15.70 1.16 4.49
N ASP A 61 -15.45 2.45 4.69
CA ASP A 61 -15.05 3.02 5.98
C ASP A 61 -13.65 2.61 6.42
N LEU A 62 -12.90 1.94 5.57
CA LEU A 62 -11.51 1.57 5.87
C LEU A 62 -10.59 2.48 5.08
N LEU A 63 -9.72 3.19 5.78
CA LEU A 63 -8.77 4.12 5.18
C LEU A 63 -7.49 3.40 4.80
N PHE A 64 -7.02 3.67 3.59
CA PHE A 64 -5.72 3.20 3.11
C PHE A 64 -4.91 4.42 2.73
N PHE A 65 -3.62 4.44 3.05
CA PHE A 65 -2.82 5.62 2.73
C PHE A 65 -1.33 5.30 2.59
N ILE A 66 -0.65 6.25 1.94
CA ILE A 66 0.80 6.25 1.83
C ILE A 66 1.27 7.58 2.40
N ASP A 67 2.23 7.53 3.29
CA ASP A 67 2.73 8.72 3.98
C ASP A 67 3.86 9.35 3.16
N GLU A 68 4.10 10.65 3.38
CA GLU A 68 5.11 11.36 2.60
C GLU A 68 6.52 10.79 2.82
N THR A 69 6.76 10.19 3.97
CA THR A 69 8.06 9.57 4.23
C THR A 69 8.35 8.40 3.29
N ASP A 70 7.34 7.87 2.65
CA ASP A 70 7.48 6.74 1.74
C ASP A 70 7.34 7.14 0.28
N GLU A 71 7.21 8.43 0.01
CA GLU A 71 7.03 8.90 -1.36
C GLU A 71 8.16 8.43 -2.26
N TRP A 72 9.39 8.44 -1.77
CA TRP A 72 10.56 8.05 -2.55
C TRP A 72 10.42 6.63 -3.13
N PHE A 73 9.74 5.76 -2.39
CA PHE A 73 9.60 4.37 -2.80
C PHE A 73 8.55 4.20 -3.90
N PHE A 74 7.48 4.99 -3.82
CA PHE A 74 6.35 4.84 -4.74
C PHE A 74 6.34 5.84 -5.88
N LYS A 75 7.23 6.80 -5.85
CA LYS A 75 7.21 7.90 -6.82
C LYS A 75 7.30 7.37 -8.25
N GLY A 76 6.39 7.85 -9.11
CA GLY A 76 6.37 7.44 -10.51
C GLY A 76 5.57 6.18 -10.76
N TYR A 77 4.95 5.61 -9.74
CA TYR A 77 4.18 4.39 -9.86
C TYR A 77 2.85 4.49 -9.17
N ASP A 78 1.89 3.73 -9.68
CA ASP A 78 0.65 3.47 -8.99
C ASP A 78 0.80 2.17 -8.23
N LEU A 79 0.18 2.07 -7.07
CA LEU A 79 0.22 0.86 -6.28
C LEU A 79 -1.13 0.15 -6.38
N VAL A 80 -1.10 -1.12 -6.74
CA VAL A 80 -2.29 -1.96 -6.75
C VAL A 80 -2.12 -3.01 -5.65
N VAL A 81 -3.05 -3.00 -4.71
CA VAL A 81 -3.06 -3.98 -3.62
C VAL A 81 -4.09 -5.02 -3.97
N ASP A 82 -3.60 -6.21 -4.28
CA ASP A 82 -4.43 -7.33 -4.70
C ASP A 82 -4.35 -8.42 -3.63
N TYR A 83 -4.88 -9.58 -3.93
CA TYR A 83 -4.96 -10.68 -2.99
C TYR A 83 -4.42 -11.96 -3.61
N ASP A 84 -3.54 -12.63 -2.86
CA ASP A 84 -2.97 -13.91 -3.29
C ASP A 84 -3.78 -15.02 -2.63
N THR A 85 -4.55 -15.75 -3.42
CA THR A 85 -5.43 -16.78 -2.88
C THR A 85 -4.66 -17.99 -2.37
N ASP A 86 -3.49 -18.24 -2.92
CA ASP A 86 -2.68 -19.39 -2.49
C ASP A 86 -2.05 -19.15 -1.13
N LEU A 87 -1.60 -17.93 -0.89
CA LEU A 87 -0.92 -17.57 0.36
C LEU A 87 -1.86 -16.92 1.36
N ASP A 88 -3.08 -16.60 0.95
CA ASP A 88 -4.06 -15.90 1.79
C ASP A 88 -3.47 -14.63 2.39
N GLU A 89 -2.89 -13.80 1.51
CA GLU A 89 -2.31 -12.55 1.95
C GLU A 89 -2.34 -11.53 0.80
N PRO A 90 -2.18 -10.24 1.12
CA PRO A 90 -2.14 -9.23 0.07
C PRO A 90 -0.91 -9.40 -0.79
N LYS A 91 -1.04 -9.06 -2.05
CA LYS A 91 0.11 -8.97 -2.94
C LYS A 91 0.07 -7.61 -3.62
N TYR A 92 1.24 -7.12 -3.98
CA TYR A 92 1.38 -5.75 -4.44
C TYR A 92 1.95 -5.71 -5.85
N ALA A 93 1.40 -4.82 -6.65
CA ALA A 93 1.89 -4.60 -8.01
C ALA A 93 2.10 -3.11 -8.22
N PHE A 94 3.09 -2.79 -9.02
CA PHE A 94 3.40 -1.41 -9.37
C PHE A 94 3.13 -1.22 -10.85
N ASN A 95 2.38 -0.18 -11.19
CA ASN A 95 2.16 0.22 -12.56
C ASN A 95 2.76 1.59 -12.75
N GLU A 96 3.36 1.82 -13.90
CA GLU A 96 3.93 3.11 -14.19
C GLU A 96 2.85 4.18 -14.20
N ASP A 97 3.08 5.24 -13.45
CA ASP A 97 2.13 6.34 -13.38
C ASP A 97 2.36 7.26 -14.57
N LYS A 98 1.52 7.12 -15.59
CA LYS A 98 1.69 7.88 -16.80
C LYS A 98 1.35 9.35 -16.63
N ASN A 99 0.61 9.68 -15.60
CA ASN A 99 0.28 11.08 -15.32
C ASN A 99 1.42 11.81 -14.65
N ASP A 100 2.37 11.07 -14.09
CA ASP A 100 3.53 11.64 -13.43
C ASP A 100 4.62 12.03 -14.41
N ARG A 101 4.49 11.63 -15.64
CA ARG A 101 5.44 12.02 -16.68
C ARG A 101 5.03 13.33 -17.30
N SER A 102 5.95 14.15 -17.47
CA SER A 102 5.66 15.45 -18.10
C SER A 102 6.85 15.93 -18.90
#